data_04253f9bb8f86dae4d6e020491083c3a
#
_entry.id   04253f9bb8f86dae4d6e020491083c3a
#
_cell.length_a   1.000
_cell.length_b   1.000
_cell.length_c   1.000
_cell.angle_alpha   90.00
_cell.angle_beta   90.00
_cell.angle_gamma   90.00
#
_symmetry.space_group_name_H-M   'P 1'
#
loop_
_entity.id
_entity.type
_entity.pdbx_description
1 polymer ?
#
loop_
_entity_poly.entity_id
_entity_poly.type
_entity_poly.pdbx_seq_one_letter_code
_entity_poly.pdbx_strand_id
1 'polypeptide(L)'
;MKFPQPHSLKQIAELIDCQFVGPENFQVLGMNEIHVVNPGDIVFVDHPKYYDKALESAATIILINKEVECPEGKALLISDDPFRDFNKLTNHFKHFKVSNSNISPTAKIGHNTVIQPNCFIGNNVVIGDNCIIHSNVSIYDDCILGDHVTLHSGTVLGANAFYYKKRPEGHDRLLSGGR
;
A
#
# COMPACT_ATOMS: atom_id res chain seq x y z
N MET A 1 -0.40 1.86 3.18
CA MET A 1 -1.47 2.80 2.75
C MET A 1 -2.44 3.04 3.89
N LYS A 2 -2.71 4.29 4.25
CA LYS A 2 -3.79 4.64 5.19
C LYS A 2 -5.08 4.87 4.40
N PHE A 3 -6.21 4.48 4.98
CA PHE A 3 -7.52 4.75 4.38
C PHE A 3 -7.93 6.21 4.62
N PRO A 4 -8.72 6.83 3.73
CA PRO A 4 -9.20 8.20 3.90
C PRO A 4 -10.05 8.39 5.17
N GLN A 5 -10.74 7.34 5.58
CA GLN A 5 -11.54 7.27 6.81
C GLN A 5 -11.49 5.84 7.38
N PRO A 6 -11.71 5.67 8.69
CA PRO A 6 -11.81 4.33 9.29
C PRO A 6 -12.99 3.55 8.70
N HIS A 7 -12.81 2.24 8.55
CA HIS A 7 -13.86 1.30 8.17
C HIS A 7 -14.05 0.26 9.26
N SER A 8 -15.23 -0.36 9.34
CA SER A 8 -15.44 -1.50 10.21
C SER A 8 -14.92 -2.79 9.56
N LEU A 9 -14.58 -3.78 10.38
CA LEU A 9 -14.19 -5.12 9.91
C LEU A 9 -15.24 -5.71 8.98
N LYS A 10 -16.53 -5.56 9.34
CA LYS A 10 -17.66 -6.02 8.54
C LYS A 10 -17.70 -5.36 7.16
N GLN A 11 -17.51 -4.04 7.07
CA GLN A 11 -17.45 -3.33 5.79
C GLN A 11 -16.31 -3.83 4.89
N ILE A 12 -15.14 -4.09 5.48
CA ILE A 12 -14.01 -4.65 4.71
C ILE A 12 -14.31 -6.07 4.25
N ALA A 13 -14.88 -6.92 5.13
CA ALA A 13 -15.26 -8.28 4.77
C ALA A 13 -16.29 -8.31 3.63
N GLU A 14 -17.28 -7.43 3.66
CA GLU A 14 -18.28 -7.28 2.59
C GLU A 14 -17.64 -6.83 1.26
N LEU A 15 -16.67 -5.93 1.27
CA LEU A 15 -15.96 -5.47 0.06
C LEU A 15 -15.22 -6.60 -0.67
N ILE A 16 -14.70 -7.57 0.05
CA ILE A 16 -13.95 -8.69 -0.52
C ILE A 16 -14.72 -10.02 -0.51
N ASP A 17 -15.95 -10.02 0.00
CA ASP A 17 -16.82 -11.19 0.10
C ASP A 17 -16.17 -12.34 0.87
N CYS A 18 -15.75 -12.08 2.11
CA CYS A 18 -15.09 -13.06 2.95
C CYS A 18 -15.70 -13.14 4.36
N GLN A 19 -15.41 -14.24 5.05
CA GLN A 19 -15.76 -14.41 6.47
C GLN A 19 -14.77 -13.65 7.35
N PHE A 20 -15.17 -13.37 8.59
CA PHE A 20 -14.28 -12.72 9.56
C PHE A 20 -14.47 -13.28 10.97
N VAL A 21 -13.41 -13.14 11.78
CA VAL A 21 -13.40 -13.43 13.22
C VAL A 21 -13.02 -12.16 13.95
N GLY A 22 -13.86 -11.73 14.87
CA GLY A 22 -13.67 -10.50 15.66
C GLY A 22 -14.94 -9.65 15.71
N PRO A 23 -14.94 -8.54 16.46
CA PRO A 23 -16.10 -7.64 16.53
C PRO A 23 -16.42 -6.99 15.17
N GLU A 24 -17.68 -6.94 14.77
CA GLU A 24 -18.12 -6.33 13.50
C GLU A 24 -17.61 -4.90 13.32
N ASN A 25 -17.57 -4.12 14.41
CA ASN A 25 -17.15 -2.73 14.44
C ASN A 25 -15.65 -2.53 14.69
N PHE A 26 -14.84 -3.60 14.66
CA PHE A 26 -13.39 -3.49 14.81
C PHE A 26 -12.82 -2.52 13.77
N GLN A 27 -12.02 -1.54 14.23
CA GLN A 27 -11.58 -0.45 13.37
C GLN A 27 -10.43 -0.85 12.45
N VAL A 28 -10.61 -0.60 11.16
CA VAL A 28 -9.62 -0.81 10.10
C VAL A 28 -9.22 0.54 9.55
N LEU A 29 -7.93 0.89 9.68
CA LEU A 29 -7.40 2.22 9.38
C LEU A 29 -6.53 2.26 8.12
N GLY A 30 -6.14 1.10 7.62
CA GLY A 30 -5.24 1.00 6.47
C GLY A 30 -4.86 -0.42 6.11
N MET A 31 -3.89 -0.54 5.24
CA MET A 31 -3.29 -1.82 4.84
C MET A 31 -1.84 -1.62 4.44
N ASN A 32 -0.97 -2.53 4.83
CA ASN A 32 0.47 -2.41 4.56
C ASN A 32 1.14 -3.78 4.44
N GLU A 33 2.39 -3.77 3.97
CA GLU A 33 3.25 -4.94 4.02
C GLU A 33 3.70 -5.22 5.46
N ILE A 34 3.94 -6.49 5.78
CA ILE A 34 4.22 -6.99 7.13
C ILE A 34 5.36 -6.26 7.87
N HIS A 35 6.31 -5.67 7.13
CA HIS A 35 7.47 -4.98 7.72
C HIS A 35 7.18 -3.53 8.16
N VAL A 36 6.02 -3.00 7.79
CA VAL A 36 5.68 -1.58 7.98
C VAL A 36 4.26 -1.37 8.50
N VAL A 37 3.61 -2.43 8.94
CA VAL A 37 2.26 -2.39 9.53
C VAL A 37 2.25 -1.71 10.89
N ASN A 38 1.13 -1.06 11.16
CA ASN A 38 0.81 -0.44 12.43
C ASN A 38 -0.53 -0.97 12.95
N PRO A 39 -0.88 -0.76 14.22
CA PRO A 39 -2.22 -1.04 14.73
C PRO A 39 -3.30 -0.38 13.86
N GLY A 40 -4.34 -1.15 13.51
CA GLY A 40 -5.38 -0.76 12.57
C GLY A 40 -5.12 -1.10 11.11
N ASP A 41 -3.92 -1.56 10.76
CA ASP A 41 -3.62 -1.99 9.39
C ASP A 41 -4.01 -3.46 9.14
N ILE A 42 -4.40 -3.74 7.91
CA ILE A 42 -4.52 -5.08 7.36
C ILE A 42 -3.16 -5.52 6.84
N VAL A 43 -2.75 -6.74 7.18
CA VAL A 43 -1.67 -7.48 6.52
C VAL A 43 -2.25 -8.75 5.89
N PHE A 44 -1.73 -9.20 4.75
CA PHE A 44 -2.14 -10.49 4.21
C PHE A 44 -1.06 -11.56 4.39
N VAL A 45 -1.52 -12.81 4.52
CA VAL A 45 -0.67 -13.99 4.51
C VAL A 45 -1.43 -15.16 3.85
N ASP A 46 -0.77 -15.85 2.92
CA ASP A 46 -1.35 -16.96 2.17
C ASP A 46 -0.51 -18.25 2.23
N HIS A 47 0.55 -18.26 3.03
CA HIS A 47 1.43 -19.42 3.18
C HIS A 47 1.68 -19.75 4.66
N PRO A 48 1.48 -21.00 5.10
CA PRO A 48 1.57 -21.41 6.52
C PRO A 48 2.88 -21.03 7.22
N LYS A 49 4.00 -21.05 6.51
CA LYS A 49 5.31 -20.64 7.05
C LYS A 49 5.33 -19.23 7.64
N TYR A 50 4.41 -18.36 7.22
CA TYR A 50 4.40 -16.94 7.61
C TYR A 50 3.20 -16.57 8.48
N TYR A 51 2.36 -17.54 8.89
CA TYR A 51 1.19 -17.25 9.73
C TYR A 51 1.60 -16.64 11.05
N ASP A 52 2.51 -17.28 11.78
CA ASP A 52 2.96 -16.78 13.10
C ASP A 52 3.53 -15.36 12.97
N LYS A 53 4.35 -15.11 11.95
CA LYS A 53 4.91 -13.79 11.70
C LYS A 53 3.82 -12.72 11.45
N ALA A 54 2.73 -13.07 10.76
CA ALA A 54 1.62 -12.15 10.54
C ALA A 54 0.79 -11.96 11.81
N LEU A 55 0.49 -13.04 12.53
CA LEU A 55 -0.29 -13.02 13.77
C LEU A 55 0.44 -12.27 14.90
N GLU A 56 1.77 -12.29 14.94
CA GLU A 56 2.61 -11.59 15.91
C GLU A 56 2.99 -10.17 15.48
N SER A 57 2.73 -9.78 14.22
CA SER A 57 3.06 -8.45 13.71
C SER A 57 2.30 -7.33 14.45
N ALA A 58 2.66 -6.08 14.19
CA ALA A 58 1.93 -4.93 14.72
C ALA A 58 0.55 -4.73 14.06
N ALA A 59 0.26 -5.41 12.94
CA ALA A 59 -1.08 -5.37 12.33
C ALA A 59 -2.12 -5.95 13.29
N THR A 60 -3.29 -5.34 13.31
CA THR A 60 -4.41 -5.84 14.10
C THR A 60 -5.46 -6.57 13.28
N ILE A 61 -5.36 -6.50 11.94
CA ILE A 61 -6.23 -7.26 11.05
C ILE A 61 -5.38 -8.12 10.12
N ILE A 62 -5.63 -9.43 10.14
CA ILE A 62 -4.89 -10.39 9.32
C ILE A 62 -5.82 -11.02 8.27
N LEU A 63 -5.53 -10.75 7.00
CA LEU A 63 -6.17 -11.40 5.87
C LEU A 63 -5.43 -12.71 5.58
N ILE A 64 -6.10 -13.84 5.82
CA ILE A 64 -5.50 -15.17 5.87
C ILE A 64 -6.35 -16.19 5.11
N ASN A 65 -5.72 -17.24 4.55
CA ASN A 65 -6.40 -18.27 3.77
C ASN A 65 -6.87 -19.50 4.57
N LYS A 66 -6.81 -19.42 5.89
CA LYS A 66 -7.27 -20.49 6.78
C LYS A 66 -7.71 -19.89 8.10
N GLU A 67 -8.78 -20.43 8.66
CA GLU A 67 -9.17 -20.12 10.03
C GLU A 67 -8.13 -20.66 11.02
N VAL A 68 -7.68 -19.78 11.88
CA VAL A 68 -6.70 -20.07 12.95
C VAL A 68 -7.18 -19.41 14.25
N GLU A 69 -6.55 -19.75 15.38
CA GLU A 69 -6.80 -19.05 16.63
C GLU A 69 -6.46 -17.55 16.46
N CYS A 70 -7.45 -16.70 16.76
CA CYS A 70 -7.28 -15.26 16.65
C CYS A 70 -6.65 -14.71 17.92
N PRO A 71 -5.46 -14.08 17.87
CA PRO A 71 -4.84 -13.49 19.05
C PRO A 71 -5.71 -12.39 19.67
N GLU A 72 -5.61 -12.19 20.96
CA GLU A 72 -6.30 -11.11 21.67
C GLU A 72 -5.96 -9.73 21.06
N GLY A 73 -6.94 -8.88 20.91
CA GLY A 73 -6.78 -7.54 20.33
C GLY A 73 -6.63 -7.53 18.80
N LYS A 74 -6.84 -8.65 18.12
CA LYS A 74 -6.78 -8.78 16.65
C LYS A 74 -8.10 -9.26 16.07
N ALA A 75 -8.15 -9.23 14.74
CA ALA A 75 -9.26 -9.75 13.94
C ALA A 75 -8.72 -10.48 12.71
N LEU A 76 -9.46 -11.46 12.20
CA LEU A 76 -9.13 -12.19 10.98
C LEU A 76 -10.15 -11.89 9.89
N LEU A 77 -9.68 -11.77 8.66
CA LEU A 77 -10.46 -11.85 7.42
C LEU A 77 -10.06 -13.16 6.75
N ILE A 78 -11.02 -14.07 6.58
CA ILE A 78 -10.74 -15.42 6.07
C ILE A 78 -11.15 -15.50 4.62
N SER A 79 -10.16 -15.55 3.74
CA SER A 79 -10.34 -15.56 2.29
C SER A 79 -9.67 -16.80 1.68
N ASP A 80 -10.25 -17.37 0.65
CA ASP A 80 -9.64 -18.44 -0.15
C ASP A 80 -8.40 -17.96 -0.91
N ASP A 81 -8.29 -16.66 -1.18
CA ASP A 81 -7.14 -16.03 -1.85
C ASP A 81 -6.80 -14.64 -1.30
N PRO A 82 -6.06 -14.57 -0.18
CA PRO A 82 -5.65 -13.31 0.43
C PRO A 82 -4.89 -12.35 -0.50
N PHE A 83 -4.12 -12.88 -1.43
CA PHE A 83 -3.39 -12.07 -2.41
C PHE A 83 -4.36 -11.33 -3.36
N ARG A 84 -5.34 -12.05 -3.92
CA ARG A 84 -6.39 -11.47 -4.77
C ARG A 84 -7.16 -10.38 -4.02
N ASP A 85 -7.55 -10.68 -2.80
CA ASP A 85 -8.41 -9.79 -2.03
C ASP A 85 -7.65 -8.59 -1.48
N PHE A 86 -6.37 -8.74 -1.16
CA PHE A 86 -5.51 -7.59 -0.85
C PHE A 86 -5.38 -6.63 -2.06
N ASN A 87 -5.21 -7.18 -3.27
CA ASN A 87 -5.22 -6.38 -4.49
C ASN A 87 -6.59 -5.71 -4.75
N LYS A 88 -7.69 -6.42 -4.46
CA LYS A 88 -9.05 -5.87 -4.58
C LYS A 88 -9.26 -4.66 -3.68
N LEU A 89 -8.80 -4.75 -2.42
CA LEU A 89 -8.80 -3.63 -1.48
C LEU A 89 -7.88 -2.50 -1.96
N THR A 90 -6.67 -2.82 -2.43
CA THR A 90 -5.75 -1.81 -2.97
C THR A 90 -6.39 -1.04 -4.11
N ASN A 91 -7.00 -1.71 -5.07
CA ASN A 91 -7.71 -1.05 -6.18
C ASN A 91 -8.92 -0.24 -5.72
N HIS A 92 -9.64 -0.70 -4.70
CA HIS A 92 -10.80 0.02 -4.17
C HIS A 92 -10.40 1.35 -3.52
N PHE A 93 -9.36 1.33 -2.68
CA PHE A 93 -8.93 2.52 -1.94
C PHE A 93 -7.93 3.39 -2.69
N LYS A 94 -7.22 2.83 -3.65
CA LYS A 94 -6.19 3.52 -4.45
C LYS A 94 -6.21 3.06 -5.89
N HIS A 95 -7.22 3.47 -6.63
CA HIS A 95 -7.26 3.26 -8.08
C HIS A 95 -6.29 4.23 -8.80
N PHE A 96 -5.78 3.81 -9.95
CA PHE A 96 -4.93 4.64 -10.80
C PHE A 96 -5.65 5.93 -11.22
N LYS A 97 -4.97 7.06 -11.02
CA LYS A 97 -5.46 8.39 -11.46
C LYS A 97 -4.58 8.91 -12.59
N VAL A 98 -5.21 9.29 -13.67
CA VAL A 98 -4.51 9.91 -14.80
C VAL A 98 -4.00 11.28 -14.38
N SER A 99 -2.72 11.57 -14.65
CA SER A 99 -2.15 12.90 -14.49
C SER A 99 -2.22 13.66 -15.81
N ASN A 100 -2.61 14.93 -15.75
CA ASN A 100 -2.69 15.82 -16.91
C ASN A 100 -1.50 16.80 -16.97
N SER A 101 -0.50 16.63 -16.11
CA SER A 101 0.67 17.50 -16.02
C SER A 101 1.91 16.72 -15.62
N ASN A 102 3.09 17.24 -15.98
CA ASN A 102 4.36 16.64 -15.61
C ASN A 102 4.60 16.69 -14.09
N ILE A 103 4.14 17.76 -13.44
CA ILE A 103 4.17 17.91 -11.98
C ILE A 103 2.72 18.06 -11.52
N SER A 104 2.27 17.14 -10.68
CA SER A 104 0.91 17.19 -10.16
C SER A 104 0.71 18.44 -9.29
N PRO A 105 -0.45 19.12 -9.42
CA PRO A 105 -0.78 20.26 -8.56
C PRO A 105 -0.96 19.87 -7.08
N THR A 106 -1.07 18.58 -6.76
CA THR A 106 -1.14 18.08 -5.39
C THR A 106 0.23 17.73 -4.79
N ALA A 107 1.29 17.78 -5.61
CA ALA A 107 2.65 17.58 -5.12
C ALA A 107 3.10 18.75 -4.24
N LYS A 108 3.83 18.43 -3.17
CA LYS A 108 4.42 19.40 -2.26
C LYS A 108 5.94 19.35 -2.43
N ILE A 109 6.53 20.50 -2.79
CA ILE A 109 7.96 20.61 -3.08
C ILE A 109 8.54 21.60 -2.09
N GLY A 110 9.60 21.18 -1.39
CA GLY A 110 10.30 21.96 -0.37
C GLY A 110 11.12 23.10 -0.94
N HIS A 111 11.63 23.94 -0.05
CA HIS A 111 12.43 25.11 -0.40
C HIS A 111 13.76 24.72 -1.07
N ASN A 112 14.24 25.56 -2.00
CA ASN A 112 15.50 25.36 -2.72
C ASN A 112 15.62 24.00 -3.44
N THR A 113 14.53 23.27 -3.63
CA THR A 113 14.51 22.03 -4.40
C THR A 113 14.45 22.35 -5.88
N VAL A 114 15.39 21.78 -6.63
CA VAL A 114 15.52 21.98 -8.08
C VAL A 114 14.99 20.75 -8.80
N ILE A 115 14.04 20.96 -9.71
CA ILE A 115 13.50 19.91 -10.58
C ILE A 115 13.85 20.27 -12.02
N GLN A 116 14.66 19.42 -12.66
CA GLN A 116 15.07 19.61 -14.06
C GLN A 116 13.92 19.25 -15.02
N PRO A 117 13.97 19.73 -16.27
CA PRO A 117 12.94 19.42 -17.28
C PRO A 117 12.71 17.91 -17.50
N ASN A 118 11.52 17.58 -18.01
CA ASN A 118 11.09 16.23 -18.34
C ASN A 118 10.97 15.27 -17.15
N CYS A 119 10.80 15.80 -15.92
CA CYS A 119 10.46 14.98 -14.76
C CYS A 119 8.95 14.76 -14.72
N PHE A 120 8.55 13.59 -14.23
CA PHE A 120 7.17 13.29 -13.84
C PHE A 120 7.10 13.21 -12.31
N ILE A 121 6.27 14.06 -11.71
CA ILE A 121 5.99 14.09 -10.26
C ILE A 121 4.50 13.84 -10.08
N GLY A 122 4.17 12.67 -9.56
CA GLY A 122 2.81 12.18 -9.42
C GLY A 122 2.00 12.88 -8.32
N ASN A 123 0.79 12.38 -8.10
CA ASN A 123 -0.14 12.95 -7.13
C ASN A 123 0.35 12.73 -5.70
N ASN A 124 0.14 13.75 -4.84
CA ASN A 124 0.46 13.73 -3.40
C ASN A 124 1.94 13.42 -3.09
N VAL A 125 2.84 13.53 -4.06
CA VAL A 125 4.28 13.40 -3.80
C VAL A 125 4.72 14.51 -2.88
N VAL A 126 5.55 14.16 -1.89
CA VAL A 126 6.19 15.12 -0.99
C VAL A 126 7.69 15.04 -1.21
N ILE A 127 8.31 16.15 -1.54
CA ILE A 127 9.78 16.30 -1.69
C ILE A 127 10.23 17.34 -0.67
N GLY A 128 11.24 16.99 0.13
CA GLY A 128 11.82 17.86 1.14
C GLY A 128 12.62 19.01 0.57
N ASP A 129 13.34 19.71 1.43
CA ASP A 129 14.14 20.89 1.11
C ASP A 129 15.51 20.53 0.49
N ASN A 130 16.07 21.45 -0.31
CA ASN A 130 17.41 21.36 -0.88
C ASN A 130 17.68 20.09 -1.69
N CYS A 131 16.66 19.54 -2.36
CA CYS A 131 16.77 18.37 -3.22
C CYS A 131 17.18 18.75 -4.64
N ILE A 132 17.79 17.79 -5.35
CA ILE A 132 18.14 17.91 -6.77
C ILE A 132 17.54 16.74 -7.52
N ILE A 133 16.55 17.02 -8.37
CA ILE A 133 15.89 16.04 -9.21
C ILE A 133 16.34 16.28 -10.65
N HIS A 134 17.23 15.42 -11.15
CA HIS A 134 17.76 15.53 -12.49
C HIS A 134 16.69 15.18 -13.54
N SER A 135 16.94 15.59 -14.78
CA SER A 135 16.02 15.40 -15.91
C SER A 135 15.64 13.93 -16.13
N ASN A 136 14.43 13.69 -16.62
CA ASN A 136 13.88 12.33 -16.89
C ASN A 136 13.73 11.45 -15.65
N VAL A 137 13.56 12.02 -14.48
CA VAL A 137 13.18 11.29 -13.26
C VAL A 137 11.66 11.14 -13.22
N SER A 138 11.18 9.96 -12.80
CA SER A 138 9.76 9.69 -12.57
C SER A 138 9.52 9.34 -11.12
N ILE A 139 8.68 10.12 -10.43
CA ILE A 139 8.25 9.86 -9.06
C ILE A 139 6.75 9.63 -9.08
N TYR A 140 6.32 8.40 -8.81
CA TYR A 140 4.91 8.04 -8.83
C TYR A 140 4.17 8.51 -7.58
N ASP A 141 2.84 8.39 -7.63
CA ASP A 141 1.93 8.92 -6.61
C ASP A 141 2.30 8.51 -5.18
N ASP A 142 2.09 9.44 -4.22
CA ASP A 142 2.23 9.26 -2.78
C ASP A 142 3.67 8.93 -2.28
N CYS A 143 4.69 9.12 -3.12
CA CYS A 143 6.07 9.01 -2.67
C CYS A 143 6.46 10.18 -1.74
N ILE A 144 7.28 9.88 -0.74
CA ILE A 144 7.83 10.86 0.20
C ILE A 144 9.35 10.83 0.14
N LEU A 145 9.96 11.95 -0.18
CA LEU A 145 11.40 12.16 -0.15
C LEU A 145 11.74 13.14 0.99
N GLY A 146 12.78 12.83 1.74
CA GLY A 146 13.32 13.73 2.75
C GLY A 146 14.13 14.88 2.14
N ASP A 147 14.79 15.63 3.01
CA ASP A 147 15.66 16.75 2.60
C ASP A 147 17.00 16.27 2.01
N HIS A 148 17.61 17.13 1.21
CA HIS A 148 18.95 16.91 0.64
C HIS A 148 19.10 15.65 -0.24
N VAL A 149 18.00 15.18 -0.84
CA VAL A 149 18.01 14.03 -1.75
C VAL A 149 18.41 14.45 -3.16
N THR A 150 19.34 13.70 -3.76
CA THR A 150 19.65 13.83 -5.19
C THR A 150 19.20 12.61 -5.95
N LEU A 151 18.36 12.80 -6.97
CA LEU A 151 17.92 11.75 -7.89
C LEU A 151 18.54 11.98 -9.26
N HIS A 152 19.26 10.99 -9.76
CA HIS A 152 19.87 11.05 -11.09
C HIS A 152 18.91 10.67 -12.21
N SER A 153 19.24 11.12 -13.42
CA SER A 153 18.42 10.90 -14.62
C SER A 153 18.06 9.43 -14.84
N GLY A 154 16.80 9.16 -15.19
CA GLY A 154 16.28 7.82 -15.40
C GLY A 154 15.84 7.08 -14.13
N THR A 155 15.99 7.69 -12.95
CA THR A 155 15.47 7.10 -11.71
C THR A 155 13.95 7.05 -11.74
N VAL A 156 13.39 5.89 -11.35
CA VAL A 156 11.94 5.70 -11.16
C VAL A 156 11.68 5.31 -9.71
N LEU A 157 10.85 6.08 -9.02
CA LEU A 157 10.42 5.82 -7.65
C LEU A 157 8.91 5.53 -7.61
N GLY A 158 8.50 4.67 -6.68
CA GLY A 158 7.09 4.36 -6.44
C GLY A 158 6.48 3.36 -7.43
N ALA A 159 7.27 2.75 -8.32
CA ALA A 159 6.80 1.66 -9.16
C ALA A 159 6.42 0.43 -8.31
N ASN A 160 5.45 -0.36 -8.80
CA ASN A 160 5.07 -1.60 -8.15
C ASN A 160 6.27 -2.55 -8.03
N ALA A 161 6.36 -3.27 -6.90
CA ALA A 161 7.37 -4.28 -6.70
C ALA A 161 7.25 -5.42 -7.73
N PHE A 162 8.39 -6.10 -7.98
CA PHE A 162 8.40 -7.33 -8.76
C PHE A 162 7.93 -8.50 -7.88
N TYR A 163 6.64 -8.48 -7.53
CA TYR A 163 6.02 -9.55 -6.76
C TYR A 163 4.79 -10.07 -7.50
N TYR A 164 4.87 -11.32 -7.95
CA TYR A 164 3.85 -11.97 -8.74
C TYR A 164 3.43 -13.30 -8.12
N LYS A 165 2.13 -13.60 -8.16
CA LYS A 165 1.57 -14.92 -7.90
C LYS A 165 1.25 -15.59 -9.23
N LYS A 166 1.81 -16.79 -9.44
CA LYS A 166 1.52 -17.58 -10.64
C LYS A 166 0.09 -18.14 -10.56
N ARG A 167 -0.64 -18.02 -11.68
CA ARG A 167 -1.98 -18.57 -11.89
C ARG A 167 -1.99 -19.47 -13.11
N PRO A 168 -3.00 -20.34 -13.28
CA PRO A 168 -3.15 -21.13 -14.49
C PRO A 168 -3.21 -20.27 -15.76
N GLU A 169 -3.91 -19.12 -15.68
CA GLU A 169 -4.15 -18.17 -16.77
C GLU A 169 -3.06 -17.10 -16.93
N GLY A 170 -2.08 -17.03 -16.02
CA GLY A 170 -1.03 -15.99 -16.10
C GLY A 170 -0.37 -15.67 -14.77
N HIS A 171 -0.03 -14.41 -14.56
CA HIS A 171 0.63 -13.92 -13.35
C HIS A 171 -0.09 -12.69 -12.81
N ASP A 172 -0.51 -12.76 -11.56
CA ASP A 172 -1.06 -11.62 -10.83
C ASP A 172 0.07 -10.84 -10.17
N ARG A 173 0.13 -9.54 -10.41
CA ARG A 173 1.05 -8.64 -9.71
C ARG A 173 0.46 -8.18 -8.39
N LEU A 174 1.28 -8.10 -7.34
CA LEU A 174 0.92 -7.38 -6.12
C LEU A 174 0.91 -5.88 -6.40
N LEU A 175 -0.20 -5.23 -6.05
CA LEU A 175 -0.35 -3.79 -6.20
C LEU A 175 0.24 -3.05 -5.00
N SER A 176 1.02 -2.01 -5.26
CA SER A 176 1.56 -1.17 -4.20
C SER A 176 0.52 -0.17 -3.70
N GLY A 177 0.38 -0.07 -2.38
CA GLY A 177 -0.42 0.97 -1.75
C GLY A 177 0.21 2.37 -1.80
N GLY A 178 1.46 2.49 -2.27
CA GLY A 178 2.29 3.69 -2.24
C GLY A 178 2.87 3.99 -0.86
N ARG A 179 4.05 4.59 -0.87
CA ARG A 179 4.73 5.15 0.30
C ARG A 179 5.54 6.37 -0.10
#